data_4cca1ff1a46aee42c5792431e84bed19
#
_entry.id   4cca1ff1a46aee42c5792431e84bed19
#
_cell.length_a   1.000
_cell.length_b   1.000
_cell.length_c   1.000
_cell.angle_alpha   90.00
_cell.angle_beta   90.00
_cell.angle_gamma   90.00
#
_symmetry.space_group_name_H-M   'P 1'
#
loop_
_entity.id
_entity.type
_entity.pdbx_description
1 polymer ?
#
loop_
_entity_poly.entity_id
_entity_poly.type
_entity_poly.pdbx_seq_one_letter_code
_entity_poly.pdbx_strand_id
1 'polypeptide(L)'
;MKSNLNRAWIIVFFTALVFVSCKPDRDLGKSAERPADIKPLVVAPEFNADSAYYYIRKQVEFGPRIPNTPSHFQTGTYLETKLKSFNAVVESQEFQESTYNGEILSLKNIIASFHPEKSRRILLGAHWDTRPFSDKDAEKPQRPFDGANDSGSGVGVLLEIARIVSMHEPKNAGIDIIFFDGEDYGEPDFYEGEILNTSKIYWCLGSQYWSKNKHKRNYMAYYGILLDMVGGRGATFYREGGSMQYAKKVVEKVWDAGHISGFSQYFINQTSPGITDDHIFVNRDAKIPMINIVEYDPEDPNSYFGSYHHTQNDNMDLIDKGTLKAVGQTLLHVIYNE
;
A
#
# COMPACT_ATOMS: atom_id res chain seq x y z
N MET A 1 -13.11 -0.96 -89.61
CA MET A 1 -14.36 -0.84 -90.41
C MET A 1 -15.52 -0.55 -89.49
N LYS A 2 -16.23 0.54 -89.80
CA LYS A 2 -17.63 0.88 -89.40
C LYS A 2 -17.84 1.13 -87.81
N SER A 3 -18.48 2.12 -87.39
CA SER A 3 -19.03 3.44 -87.87
C SER A 3 -19.88 3.95 -86.67
N ASN A 4 -19.68 5.21 -86.37
CA ASN A 4 -20.59 6.19 -85.77
C ASN A 4 -22.02 5.77 -85.41
N LEU A 5 -22.51 6.23 -84.21
CA LEU A 5 -23.67 7.16 -84.25
C LEU A 5 -23.80 7.90 -82.88
N ASN A 6 -23.77 9.23 -83.03
CA ASN A 6 -24.16 10.20 -81.97
C ASN A 6 -25.66 10.08 -81.65
N ARG A 7 -26.03 10.16 -80.40
CA ARG A 7 -27.36 10.65 -79.98
C ARG A 7 -27.23 11.60 -78.83
N ALA A 8 -27.46 12.86 -79.13
CA ALA A 8 -27.68 13.90 -78.17
C ALA A 8 -29.01 13.69 -77.42
N TRP A 9 -29.01 13.77 -76.16
CA TRP A 9 -30.23 13.88 -75.33
C TRP A 9 -30.26 15.24 -74.65
N ILE A 10 -31.33 15.99 -74.95
CA ILE A 10 -31.70 17.29 -74.43
C ILE A 10 -32.13 17.05 -72.96
N ILE A 11 -31.43 17.70 -72.00
CA ILE A 11 -31.82 17.72 -70.64
C ILE A 11 -32.65 18.97 -70.38
N VAL A 12 -33.93 18.76 -70.08
CA VAL A 12 -34.86 19.79 -69.65
C VAL A 12 -34.66 20.01 -68.12
N PHE A 13 -34.22 21.22 -67.76
CA PHE A 13 -34.12 21.61 -66.35
C PHE A 13 -35.50 21.96 -65.81
N PHE A 14 -36.01 21.13 -64.88
CA PHE A 14 -37.13 21.47 -64.03
C PHE A 14 -36.58 22.14 -62.76
N THR A 15 -36.77 23.46 -62.61
CA THR A 15 -36.50 24.20 -61.41
C THR A 15 -37.64 24.00 -60.43
N ALA A 16 -37.44 23.15 -59.43
CA ALA A 16 -38.34 23.01 -58.30
C ALA A 16 -38.00 24.07 -57.24
N LEU A 17 -38.88 25.05 -57.02
CA LEU A 17 -38.82 25.98 -55.87
C LEU A 17 -39.16 25.18 -54.60
N VAL A 18 -38.16 25.01 -53.76
CA VAL A 18 -38.37 24.45 -52.40
C VAL A 18 -38.60 25.64 -51.47
N PHE A 19 -39.82 25.78 -50.97
CA PHE A 19 -40.13 26.66 -49.85
C PHE A 19 -39.53 26.06 -48.58
N VAL A 20 -38.47 26.66 -48.07
CA VAL A 20 -37.93 26.36 -46.75
C VAL A 20 -38.80 27.09 -45.69
N SER A 21 -39.66 26.32 -45.03
CA SER A 21 -40.39 26.80 -43.85
C SER A 21 -39.42 26.75 -42.67
N CYS A 22 -38.94 27.91 -42.21
CA CYS A 22 -38.25 28.07 -40.96
C CYS A 22 -39.22 27.80 -39.79
N LYS A 23 -39.09 26.64 -39.12
CA LYS A 23 -39.64 26.47 -37.77
C LYS A 23 -38.72 27.15 -36.78
N PRO A 24 -39.23 27.90 -35.80
CA PRO A 24 -38.34 28.44 -34.75
C PRO A 24 -37.78 27.29 -33.95
N ASP A 25 -36.45 27.23 -33.83
CA ASP A 25 -35.72 26.33 -32.94
C ASP A 25 -36.24 26.57 -31.50
N ARG A 26 -36.82 25.54 -30.90
CA ARG A 26 -37.00 25.49 -29.47
C ARG A 26 -35.60 25.40 -28.88
N ASP A 27 -35.21 26.48 -28.23
CA ASP A 27 -34.03 26.56 -27.38
C ASP A 27 -34.12 25.43 -26.32
N LEU A 28 -33.52 24.29 -26.61
CA LEU A 28 -33.23 23.27 -25.62
C LEU A 28 -32.12 23.83 -24.76
N GLY A 29 -32.56 24.48 -23.66
CA GLY A 29 -31.67 25.00 -22.65
C GLY A 29 -30.61 23.93 -22.33
N LYS A 30 -29.37 24.18 -22.80
CA LYS A 30 -28.21 23.51 -22.27
C LYS A 30 -28.24 23.73 -20.77
N SER A 31 -28.62 22.71 -20.01
CA SER A 31 -28.37 22.71 -18.58
C SER A 31 -26.85 22.88 -18.45
N ALA A 32 -26.43 24.08 -18.07
CA ALA A 32 -25.05 24.28 -17.65
C ALA A 32 -24.81 23.26 -16.53
N GLU A 33 -24.00 22.24 -16.80
CA GLU A 33 -23.47 21.38 -15.74
C GLU A 33 -22.88 22.34 -14.71
N ARG A 34 -23.50 22.37 -13.52
CA ARG A 34 -22.91 23.09 -12.40
C ARG A 34 -21.50 22.57 -12.25
N PRO A 35 -20.46 23.44 -12.18
CA PRO A 35 -19.12 22.99 -11.86
C PRO A 35 -19.24 22.09 -10.62
N ALA A 36 -18.69 20.89 -10.68
CA ALA A 36 -18.63 20.04 -9.52
C ALA A 36 -18.05 20.88 -8.39
N ASP A 37 -18.77 20.97 -7.25
CA ASP A 37 -18.30 21.68 -6.06
C ASP A 37 -16.93 21.08 -5.70
N ILE A 38 -15.86 21.75 -6.12
CA ILE A 38 -14.49 21.39 -5.75
C ILE A 38 -14.40 21.68 -4.26
N LYS A 39 -14.56 20.64 -3.44
CA LYS A 39 -14.33 20.77 -2.00
C LYS A 39 -12.91 21.31 -1.80
N PRO A 40 -12.73 22.42 -1.06
CA PRO A 40 -11.40 22.89 -0.76
C PRO A 40 -10.62 21.79 -0.01
N LEU A 41 -9.39 21.53 -0.44
CA LEU A 41 -8.52 20.57 0.21
C LEU A 41 -8.25 21.01 1.66
N VAL A 42 -8.40 20.07 2.58
CA VAL A 42 -8.03 20.27 3.98
C VAL A 42 -6.52 20.21 4.09
N VAL A 43 -5.93 21.19 4.77
CA VAL A 43 -4.49 21.14 5.09
C VAL A 43 -4.28 20.05 6.13
N ALA A 44 -3.61 18.98 5.74
CA ALA A 44 -3.25 17.89 6.64
C ALA A 44 -2.18 18.35 7.65
N PRO A 45 -2.17 17.82 8.89
CA PRO A 45 -1.07 18.03 9.83
C PRO A 45 0.28 17.65 9.22
N GLU A 46 1.34 18.26 9.73
CA GLU A 46 2.69 17.99 9.26
C GLU A 46 3.21 16.65 9.81
N PHE A 47 3.73 15.80 8.92
CA PHE A 47 4.39 14.55 9.28
C PHE A 47 5.79 14.81 9.82
N ASN A 48 6.13 14.23 10.97
CA ASN A 48 7.45 14.35 11.57
C ASN A 48 8.33 13.13 11.25
N ALA A 49 9.23 13.29 10.29
CA ALA A 49 10.14 12.23 9.87
C ALA A 49 11.19 11.85 10.94
N ASP A 50 11.55 12.77 11.85
CA ASP A 50 12.44 12.46 12.97
C ASP A 50 11.77 11.50 13.96
N SER A 51 10.48 11.66 14.20
CA SER A 51 9.69 10.73 15.03
C SER A 51 9.60 9.35 14.39
N ALA A 52 9.30 9.28 13.08
CA ALA A 52 9.26 8.01 12.36
C ALA A 52 10.63 7.31 12.38
N TYR A 53 11.71 8.02 12.10
CA TYR A 53 13.07 7.51 12.19
C TYR A 53 13.41 7.00 13.60
N TYR A 54 12.99 7.72 14.64
CA TYR A 54 13.15 7.28 16.03
C TYR A 54 12.41 5.96 16.29
N TYR A 55 11.18 5.79 15.78
CA TYR A 55 10.42 4.56 15.96
C TYR A 55 11.04 3.36 15.22
N ILE A 56 11.66 3.58 14.05
CA ILE A 56 12.43 2.55 13.34
C ILE A 56 13.62 2.14 14.19
N ARG A 57 14.43 3.12 14.62
CA ARG A 57 15.61 2.86 15.45
C ARG A 57 15.26 2.09 16.73
N LYS A 58 14.12 2.39 17.36
CA LYS A 58 13.67 1.67 18.56
C LYS A 58 13.38 0.20 18.28
N GLN A 59 12.84 -0.13 17.13
CA GLN A 59 12.63 -1.52 16.73
C GLN A 59 13.98 -2.24 16.51
N VAL A 60 14.90 -1.60 15.80
CA VAL A 60 16.25 -2.13 15.55
C VAL A 60 17.05 -2.31 16.85
N GLU A 61 16.92 -1.42 17.82
CA GLU A 61 17.58 -1.52 19.13
C GLU A 61 17.19 -2.79 19.94
N PHE A 62 16.01 -3.41 19.68
CA PHE A 62 15.65 -4.70 20.25
C PHE A 62 16.35 -5.89 19.57
N GLY A 63 16.91 -5.68 18.40
CA GLY A 63 17.48 -6.69 17.50
C GLY A 63 16.46 -7.18 16.47
N PRO A 64 16.87 -8.11 15.59
CA PRO A 64 15.99 -8.71 14.58
C PRO A 64 14.71 -9.28 15.20
N ARG A 65 13.56 -8.91 14.66
CA ARG A 65 12.22 -9.25 15.19
C ARG A 65 11.75 -10.61 14.67
N ILE A 66 12.64 -11.60 14.73
CA ILE A 66 12.39 -12.97 14.26
C ILE A 66 11.37 -13.64 15.17
N PRO A 67 10.27 -14.17 14.67
CA PRO A 67 9.29 -14.92 15.44
C PRO A 67 9.91 -15.96 16.39
N ASN A 68 9.31 -16.16 17.56
CA ASN A 68 9.78 -17.02 18.65
C ASN A 68 11.04 -16.53 19.40
N THR A 69 11.57 -15.32 19.12
CA THR A 69 12.76 -14.79 19.81
C THR A 69 12.41 -13.76 20.88
N PRO A 70 13.30 -13.50 21.86
CA PRO A 70 13.10 -12.45 22.85
C PRO A 70 12.95 -11.05 22.23
N SER A 71 13.66 -10.72 21.16
CA SER A 71 13.57 -9.43 20.46
C SER A 71 12.18 -9.24 19.81
N HIS A 72 11.63 -10.27 19.20
CA HIS A 72 10.26 -10.28 18.68
C HIS A 72 9.24 -10.01 19.80
N PHE A 73 9.30 -10.75 20.90
CA PHE A 73 8.40 -10.54 22.02
C PHE A 73 8.49 -9.12 22.62
N GLN A 74 9.72 -8.61 22.80
CA GLN A 74 9.96 -7.25 23.32
C GLN A 74 9.43 -6.17 22.38
N THR A 75 9.65 -6.33 21.07
CA THR A 75 9.13 -5.42 20.06
C THR A 75 7.61 -5.42 20.01
N GLY A 76 6.95 -6.59 20.01
CA GLY A 76 5.49 -6.68 20.06
C GLY A 76 4.91 -5.95 21.29
N THR A 77 5.50 -6.15 22.47
CA THR A 77 5.13 -5.44 23.70
C THR A 77 5.32 -3.93 23.58
N TYR A 78 6.43 -3.50 22.98
CA TYR A 78 6.69 -2.07 22.73
C TYR A 78 5.63 -1.46 21.79
N LEU A 79 5.30 -2.13 20.70
CA LEU A 79 4.31 -1.65 19.70
C LEU A 79 2.93 -1.49 20.36
N GLU A 80 2.47 -2.51 21.10
CA GLU A 80 1.19 -2.44 21.83
C GLU A 80 1.17 -1.27 22.82
N THR A 81 2.24 -1.14 23.62
CA THR A 81 2.35 -0.09 24.63
C THR A 81 2.36 1.29 23.98
N LYS A 82 3.08 1.44 22.86
CA LYS A 82 3.18 2.69 22.13
C LYS A 82 1.83 3.10 21.55
N LEU A 83 1.12 2.17 20.90
CA LEU A 83 -0.21 2.45 20.35
C LEU A 83 -1.23 2.80 21.44
N LYS A 84 -1.21 2.09 22.59
CA LYS A 84 -2.03 2.44 23.77
C LYS A 84 -1.71 3.83 24.29
N SER A 85 -0.43 4.25 24.28
CA SER A 85 -0.03 5.60 24.71
C SER A 85 -0.55 6.72 23.82
N PHE A 86 -0.99 6.40 22.60
CA PHE A 86 -1.67 7.29 21.66
C PHE A 86 -3.20 7.17 21.75
N ASN A 87 -3.74 6.62 22.83
CA ASN A 87 -5.17 6.43 23.08
C ASN A 87 -5.89 5.54 22.04
N ALA A 88 -5.18 4.66 21.36
CA ALA A 88 -5.80 3.66 20.49
C ALA A 88 -6.50 2.57 21.32
N VAL A 89 -7.61 2.05 20.80
CA VAL A 89 -8.14 0.75 21.24
C VAL A 89 -7.28 -0.32 20.57
N VAL A 90 -6.49 -1.05 21.35
CA VAL A 90 -5.53 -2.04 20.86
C VAL A 90 -6.04 -3.45 21.13
N GLU A 91 -6.08 -4.27 20.09
CA GLU A 91 -6.41 -5.70 20.12
C GLU A 91 -5.20 -6.49 19.62
N SER A 92 -4.80 -7.54 20.36
CA SER A 92 -3.73 -8.46 19.97
C SER A 92 -4.35 -9.77 19.53
N GLN A 93 -4.05 -10.20 18.32
CA GLN A 93 -4.52 -11.46 17.75
C GLN A 93 -3.37 -12.46 17.75
N GLU A 94 -3.31 -13.31 18.79
CA GLU A 94 -2.30 -14.36 18.89
C GLU A 94 -2.76 -15.62 18.16
N PHE A 95 -1.82 -16.26 17.44
CA PHE A 95 -2.08 -17.48 16.68
C PHE A 95 -0.79 -18.30 16.49
N GLN A 96 -0.93 -19.50 16.01
CA GLN A 96 0.20 -20.35 15.65
C GLN A 96 0.09 -20.82 14.20
N GLU A 97 1.23 -20.83 13.51
CA GLU A 97 1.33 -21.33 12.14
C GLU A 97 2.60 -22.17 11.96
N SER A 98 2.52 -23.18 11.09
CA SER A 98 3.69 -23.94 10.70
C SER A 98 4.41 -23.32 9.52
N THR A 99 5.74 -23.31 9.58
CA THR A 99 6.62 -22.89 8.48
C THR A 99 6.79 -24.01 7.43
N TYR A 100 7.55 -23.68 6.38
CA TYR A 100 7.88 -24.60 5.27
C TYR A 100 8.59 -25.89 5.73
N ASN A 101 9.37 -25.84 6.81
CA ASN A 101 10.13 -26.95 7.40
C ASN A 101 9.44 -27.60 8.63
N GLY A 102 8.24 -27.14 9.01
CA GLY A 102 7.45 -27.68 10.13
C GLY A 102 7.71 -27.05 11.49
N GLU A 103 8.54 -26.04 11.58
CA GLU A 103 8.64 -25.26 12.80
C GLU A 103 7.30 -24.57 13.10
N ILE A 104 6.91 -24.52 14.38
CA ILE A 104 5.70 -23.83 14.82
C ILE A 104 6.08 -22.44 15.30
N LEU A 105 5.54 -21.42 14.66
CA LEU A 105 5.68 -20.03 15.07
C LEU A 105 4.51 -19.62 15.96
N SER A 106 4.83 -18.92 17.04
CA SER A 106 3.86 -18.19 17.87
C SER A 106 3.85 -16.75 17.40
N LEU A 107 2.78 -16.36 16.72
CA LEU A 107 2.65 -15.11 15.99
C LEU A 107 1.59 -14.20 16.62
N LYS A 108 1.71 -12.89 16.38
CA LYS A 108 0.82 -11.88 16.93
C LYS A 108 0.57 -10.74 15.94
N ASN A 109 -0.62 -10.67 15.37
CA ASN A 109 -1.07 -9.44 14.72
C ASN A 109 -1.50 -8.42 15.79
N ILE A 110 -1.10 -7.15 15.62
CA ILE A 110 -1.44 -6.05 16.52
C ILE A 110 -2.34 -5.08 15.79
N ILE A 111 -3.56 -4.88 16.28
CA ILE A 111 -4.56 -4.02 15.66
C ILE A 111 -4.86 -2.83 16.58
N ALA A 112 -4.77 -1.62 16.05
CA ALA A 112 -5.05 -0.38 16.78
C ALA A 112 -6.14 0.42 16.08
N SER A 113 -7.22 0.73 16.79
CA SER A 113 -8.34 1.53 16.27
C SER A 113 -8.33 2.92 16.87
N PHE A 114 -8.32 3.94 16.00
CA PHE A 114 -8.49 5.36 16.33
C PHE A 114 -9.87 5.80 15.88
N HIS A 115 -10.57 6.59 16.70
CA HIS A 115 -11.94 7.07 16.44
C HIS A 115 -12.87 5.91 16.03
N PRO A 116 -13.01 4.87 16.88
CA PRO A 116 -13.73 3.65 16.56
C PRO A 116 -15.25 3.84 16.36
N GLU A 117 -15.80 4.97 16.80
CA GLU A 117 -17.18 5.38 16.60
C GLU A 117 -17.50 5.76 15.13
N LYS A 118 -16.48 6.07 14.33
CA LYS A 118 -16.67 6.41 12.91
C LYS A 118 -16.85 5.14 12.08
N SER A 119 -17.93 5.08 11.34
CA SER A 119 -18.27 3.92 10.50
C SER A 119 -17.40 3.79 9.24
N ARG A 120 -16.89 4.92 8.71
CA ARG A 120 -15.97 4.91 7.58
C ARG A 120 -14.56 4.63 8.08
N ARG A 121 -14.05 3.43 7.82
CA ARG A 121 -12.73 2.99 8.28
C ARG A 121 -11.71 2.99 7.14
N ILE A 122 -10.49 3.47 7.41
CA ILE A 122 -9.31 3.28 6.54
C ILE A 122 -8.39 2.33 7.29
N LEU A 123 -7.94 1.27 6.61
CA LEU A 123 -7.01 0.29 7.16
C LEU A 123 -5.59 0.61 6.68
N LEU A 124 -4.67 0.85 7.59
CA LEU A 124 -3.25 1.01 7.30
C LEU A 124 -2.52 -0.22 7.82
N GLY A 125 -1.61 -0.80 7.03
CA GLY A 125 -0.89 -2.01 7.41
C GLY A 125 0.61 -1.90 7.18
N ALA A 126 1.38 -2.70 7.93
CA ALA A 126 2.77 -3.03 7.70
C ALA A 126 3.05 -4.37 8.39
N HIS A 127 4.04 -5.15 7.95
CA HIS A 127 4.52 -6.23 8.80
C HIS A 127 5.53 -5.71 9.81
N TRP A 128 5.71 -6.44 10.93
CA TRP A 128 6.60 -5.99 12.00
C TRP A 128 7.68 -7.00 12.38
N ASP A 129 7.56 -8.23 11.91
CA ASP A 129 8.61 -9.25 12.01
C ASP A 129 9.79 -8.95 11.08
N THR A 130 10.84 -9.73 11.19
CA THR A 130 11.97 -9.77 10.26
C THR A 130 12.28 -11.19 9.87
N ARG A 131 12.80 -11.32 8.66
CA ARG A 131 13.34 -12.57 8.14
C ARG A 131 14.48 -13.08 9.03
N PRO A 132 14.53 -14.41 9.30
CA PRO A 132 15.61 -14.99 10.11
C PRO A 132 16.94 -15.08 9.37
N PHE A 133 16.97 -14.84 8.06
CA PHE A 133 18.13 -15.02 7.20
C PHE A 133 18.30 -13.81 6.27
N SER A 134 19.54 -13.41 6.02
CA SER A 134 19.89 -12.48 4.93
C SER A 134 20.24 -13.27 3.66
N ASP A 135 19.31 -14.05 3.16
CA ASP A 135 19.53 -15.07 2.13
C ASP A 135 19.96 -14.52 0.76
N LYS A 136 19.89 -13.19 0.57
CA LYS A 136 20.46 -12.50 -0.59
C LYS A 136 21.82 -11.85 -0.31
N ASP A 137 22.34 -11.97 0.93
CA ASP A 137 23.70 -11.48 1.26
C ASP A 137 24.76 -12.46 0.78
N ALA A 138 25.70 -11.96 -0.03
CA ALA A 138 26.73 -12.80 -0.65
C ALA A 138 27.72 -13.39 0.36
N GLU A 139 27.93 -12.74 1.53
CA GLU A 139 28.92 -13.16 2.52
C GLU A 139 28.29 -13.87 3.73
N LYS A 140 27.07 -13.49 4.10
CA LYS A 140 26.43 -13.90 5.36
C LYS A 140 24.96 -14.36 5.18
N PRO A 141 24.66 -15.23 4.21
CA PRO A 141 23.26 -15.53 3.86
C PRO A 141 22.44 -16.18 5.00
N GLN A 142 23.10 -16.83 5.97
CA GLN A 142 22.43 -17.49 7.10
C GLN A 142 22.34 -16.60 8.35
N ARG A 143 22.75 -15.34 8.29
CA ARG A 143 22.66 -14.45 9.44
C ARG A 143 21.39 -13.62 9.43
N PRO A 144 20.79 -13.36 10.61
CA PRO A 144 19.76 -12.34 10.72
C PRO A 144 20.28 -10.95 10.36
N PHE A 145 19.37 -10.06 9.98
CA PHE A 145 19.67 -8.66 9.70
C PHE A 145 18.68 -7.75 10.46
N ASP A 146 18.94 -6.44 10.48
CA ASP A 146 18.17 -5.50 11.30
C ASP A 146 16.74 -5.30 10.80
N GLY A 147 16.49 -5.43 9.50
CA GLY A 147 15.19 -5.17 8.89
C GLY A 147 14.71 -3.75 9.16
N ALA A 148 15.62 -2.76 9.01
CA ALA A 148 15.28 -1.37 9.31
C ALA A 148 14.28 -0.81 8.29
N ASN A 149 14.41 -1.19 7.03
CA ASN A 149 13.49 -0.84 5.96
C ASN A 149 12.39 -1.89 5.80
N ASP A 150 12.73 -3.15 5.88
CA ASP A 150 11.89 -4.34 5.72
C ASP A 150 11.47 -4.94 7.09
N SER A 151 10.29 -4.70 7.65
CA SER A 151 9.45 -3.54 7.36
C SER A 151 9.43 -2.55 8.53
N GLY A 152 10.57 -2.39 9.22
CA GLY A 152 10.70 -1.41 10.30
C GLY A 152 10.27 -0.02 9.87
N SER A 153 10.48 0.34 8.58
CA SER A 153 10.12 1.63 8.02
C SER A 153 8.60 1.83 7.97
N GLY A 154 7.86 0.85 7.48
CA GLY A 154 6.39 0.88 7.44
C GLY A 154 5.80 1.07 8.83
N VAL A 155 6.25 0.27 9.80
CA VAL A 155 5.84 0.40 11.20
C VAL A 155 6.19 1.78 11.77
N GLY A 156 7.38 2.31 11.50
CA GLY A 156 7.80 3.63 11.97
C GLY A 156 6.94 4.77 11.44
N VAL A 157 6.60 4.74 10.14
CA VAL A 157 5.67 5.69 9.52
C VAL A 157 4.28 5.59 10.15
N LEU A 158 3.76 4.37 10.35
CA LEU A 158 2.42 4.17 10.91
C LEU A 158 2.33 4.56 12.39
N LEU A 159 3.40 4.41 13.18
CA LEU A 159 3.44 4.91 14.56
C LEU A 159 3.40 6.45 14.61
N GLU A 160 4.05 7.14 13.69
CA GLU A 160 3.95 8.61 13.62
C GLU A 160 2.56 9.05 13.14
N ILE A 161 1.96 8.36 12.19
CA ILE A 161 0.57 8.60 11.80
C ILE A 161 -0.36 8.38 13.00
N ALA A 162 -0.18 7.29 13.76
CA ALA A 162 -0.93 7.00 14.99
C ALA A 162 -0.86 8.18 15.99
N ARG A 163 0.34 8.71 16.22
CA ARG A 163 0.54 9.88 17.09
C ARG A 163 -0.22 11.10 16.57
N ILE A 164 -0.16 11.36 15.27
CA ILE A 164 -0.81 12.53 14.66
C ILE A 164 -2.34 12.40 14.72
N VAL A 165 -2.92 11.28 14.33
CA VAL A 165 -4.39 11.10 14.33
C VAL A 165 -4.97 11.05 15.74
N SER A 166 -4.16 10.72 16.77
CA SER A 166 -4.59 10.82 18.17
C SER A 166 -4.71 12.26 18.67
N MET A 167 -3.93 13.18 18.12
CA MET A 167 -3.94 14.62 18.50
C MET A 167 -4.83 15.46 17.58
N HIS A 168 -4.98 15.04 16.35
CA HIS A 168 -5.73 15.74 15.31
C HIS A 168 -6.72 14.77 14.68
N GLU A 169 -7.97 14.82 15.10
CA GLU A 169 -9.00 13.89 14.63
C GLU A 169 -9.32 14.10 13.14
N PRO A 170 -9.22 13.06 12.27
CA PRO A 170 -9.70 13.14 10.90
C PRO A 170 -11.22 13.30 10.88
N LYS A 171 -11.74 14.26 10.10
CA LYS A 171 -13.16 14.66 10.13
C LYS A 171 -14.12 13.51 9.79
N ASN A 172 -13.83 12.76 8.72
CA ASN A 172 -14.78 11.85 8.10
C ASN A 172 -14.44 10.36 8.24
N ALA A 173 -13.23 10.03 8.68
CA ALA A 173 -12.77 8.64 8.77
C ALA A 173 -12.20 8.31 10.14
N GLY A 174 -12.43 7.09 10.58
CA GLY A 174 -11.65 6.45 11.64
C GLY A 174 -10.53 5.62 11.02
N ILE A 175 -9.44 5.48 11.75
CA ILE A 175 -8.23 4.81 11.25
C ILE A 175 -8.00 3.53 12.05
N ASP A 176 -7.80 2.43 11.34
CA ASP A 176 -7.28 1.19 11.90
C ASP A 176 -5.87 0.97 11.39
N ILE A 177 -4.97 0.66 12.30
CA ILE A 177 -3.60 0.27 11.97
C ILE A 177 -3.46 -1.21 12.33
N ILE A 178 -2.95 -2.01 11.42
CA ILE A 178 -2.62 -3.40 11.66
C ILE A 178 -1.14 -3.65 11.39
N PHE A 179 -0.47 -4.24 12.36
CA PHE A 179 0.87 -4.78 12.20
C PHE A 179 0.75 -6.29 12.05
N PHE A 180 1.04 -6.79 10.85
CA PHE A 180 1.03 -8.21 10.53
C PHE A 180 2.31 -8.88 11.03
N ASP A 181 2.22 -10.14 11.43
CA ASP A 181 3.34 -10.93 11.94
C ASP A 181 3.62 -12.15 11.08
N GLY A 182 4.89 -12.51 10.93
CA GLY A 182 5.28 -13.68 10.13
C GLY A 182 5.04 -13.47 8.63
N GLU A 183 5.23 -12.26 8.15
CA GLU A 183 5.21 -11.97 6.71
C GLU A 183 6.42 -12.63 6.06
N ASP A 184 7.59 -12.45 6.66
CA ASP A 184 8.91 -12.65 6.06
C ASP A 184 9.58 -13.98 6.48
N TYR A 185 8.77 -14.99 6.85
CA TYR A 185 9.26 -16.28 7.30
C TYR A 185 9.13 -17.40 6.22
N GLY A 186 9.19 -17.03 4.94
CA GLY A 186 9.19 -17.98 3.83
C GLY A 186 10.49 -18.75 3.72
N GLU A 187 10.50 -19.78 2.89
CA GLU A 187 11.69 -20.59 2.64
C GLU A 187 12.85 -19.75 2.07
N PRO A 188 14.07 -19.87 2.62
CA PRO A 188 15.21 -19.11 2.10
C PRO A 188 15.78 -19.73 0.81
N ASP A 189 16.43 -18.91 -0.01
CA ASP A 189 16.99 -19.30 -1.31
C ASP A 189 17.98 -20.49 -1.22
N PHE A 190 18.61 -20.68 -0.05
CA PHE A 190 19.55 -21.78 0.18
C PHE A 190 18.90 -23.03 0.80
N TYR A 191 17.57 -23.10 0.94
CA TYR A 191 16.90 -24.25 1.53
C TYR A 191 16.84 -25.42 0.54
N GLU A 192 17.51 -26.52 0.89
CA GLU A 192 17.55 -27.75 0.09
C GLU A 192 16.66 -28.88 0.68
N GLY A 193 15.93 -28.60 1.77
CA GLY A 193 15.06 -29.57 2.42
C GLY A 193 13.72 -29.74 1.70
N GLU A 194 12.96 -30.73 2.17
CA GLU A 194 11.59 -30.96 1.67
C GLU A 194 10.61 -29.94 2.25
N ILE A 195 9.85 -29.25 1.39
CA ILE A 195 8.76 -28.38 1.80
C ILE A 195 7.55 -29.23 2.15
N LEU A 196 7.05 -29.12 3.39
CA LEU A 196 5.99 -29.98 3.92
C LEU A 196 4.68 -29.94 3.11
N ASN A 197 4.33 -28.79 2.58
CA ASN A 197 3.15 -28.63 1.75
C ASN A 197 3.40 -27.60 0.65
N THR A 198 3.71 -28.04 -0.55
CA THR A 198 4.00 -27.19 -1.71
C THR A 198 2.81 -26.39 -2.21
N SER A 199 1.59 -26.66 -1.70
CA SER A 199 0.40 -25.86 -2.03
C SER A 199 0.14 -24.73 -1.03
N LYS A 200 0.87 -24.66 0.09
CA LYS A 200 0.78 -23.61 1.10
C LYS A 200 1.81 -22.51 0.77
N ILE A 201 1.38 -21.27 0.88
CA ILE A 201 2.26 -20.09 0.85
C ILE A 201 2.71 -19.85 2.29
N TYR A 202 4.02 -19.83 2.52
CA TYR A 202 4.61 -19.64 3.86
C TYR A 202 5.07 -18.21 4.14
N TRP A 203 4.75 -17.29 3.23
CA TRP A 203 4.90 -15.86 3.37
C TRP A 203 3.58 -15.22 3.84
N CYS A 204 3.62 -14.04 4.43
CA CYS A 204 2.44 -13.27 4.80
C CYS A 204 1.48 -14.00 5.75
N LEU A 205 2.02 -14.80 6.71
CA LEU A 205 1.21 -15.67 7.57
C LEU A 205 0.19 -14.87 8.40
N GLY A 206 0.56 -13.68 8.87
CA GLY A 206 -0.30 -12.80 9.65
C GLY A 206 -1.51 -12.30 8.89
N SER A 207 -1.31 -11.81 7.68
CA SER A 207 -2.43 -11.34 6.84
C SER A 207 -3.29 -12.48 6.34
N GLN A 208 -2.70 -13.64 6.04
CA GLN A 208 -3.46 -14.84 5.71
C GLN A 208 -4.40 -15.25 6.86
N TYR A 209 -3.88 -15.24 8.09
CA TYR A 209 -4.67 -15.58 9.27
C TYR A 209 -5.76 -14.53 9.54
N TRP A 210 -5.38 -13.25 9.60
CA TRP A 210 -6.32 -12.16 9.88
C TRP A 210 -7.44 -12.07 8.83
N SER A 211 -7.12 -12.25 7.57
CA SER A 211 -8.10 -12.14 6.49
C SER A 211 -9.23 -13.18 6.60
N LYS A 212 -8.94 -14.33 7.18
CA LYS A 212 -9.91 -15.40 7.47
C LYS A 212 -10.56 -15.25 8.85
N ASN A 213 -9.84 -14.63 9.81
CA ASN A 213 -10.22 -14.54 11.22
C ASN A 213 -10.18 -13.08 11.68
N LYS A 214 -11.00 -12.21 11.07
CA LYS A 214 -10.98 -10.76 11.39
C LYS A 214 -11.20 -10.52 12.89
N HIS A 215 -10.47 -9.57 13.46
CA HIS A 215 -10.51 -9.20 14.87
C HIS A 215 -11.90 -8.79 15.36
N LYS A 216 -12.77 -8.26 14.48
CA LYS A 216 -14.17 -7.95 14.76
C LYS A 216 -15.08 -8.67 13.77
N ARG A 217 -16.17 -9.24 14.27
CA ARG A 217 -17.20 -9.83 13.42
C ARG A 217 -17.73 -8.78 12.44
N ASN A 218 -17.76 -9.14 11.14
CA ASN A 218 -18.19 -8.27 10.05
C ASN A 218 -17.34 -7.00 9.87
N TYR A 219 -16.07 -7.00 10.35
CA TYR A 219 -15.17 -5.89 10.10
C TYR A 219 -15.02 -5.61 8.60
N MET A 220 -15.14 -4.33 8.24
CA MET A 220 -14.92 -3.82 6.90
C MET A 220 -14.19 -2.48 6.97
N ALA A 221 -13.22 -2.28 6.10
CA ALA A 221 -12.64 -0.97 5.82
C ALA A 221 -13.08 -0.51 4.42
N TYR A 222 -13.16 0.80 4.24
CA TYR A 222 -13.49 1.38 2.95
C TYR A 222 -12.40 1.07 1.91
N TYR A 223 -11.16 1.13 2.34
CA TYR A 223 -9.98 0.62 1.65
C TYR A 223 -8.83 0.45 2.64
N GLY A 224 -7.75 -0.20 2.17
CA GLY A 224 -6.49 -0.35 2.91
C GLY A 224 -5.29 0.18 2.14
N ILE A 225 -4.22 0.50 2.88
CA ILE A 225 -2.90 0.86 2.36
C ILE A 225 -1.87 0.11 3.19
N LEU A 226 -1.11 -0.77 2.53
CA LEU A 226 0.05 -1.46 3.10
C LEU A 226 1.29 -0.61 2.86
N LEU A 227 2.20 -0.61 3.81
CA LEU A 227 3.53 -0.01 3.70
C LEU A 227 4.57 -1.08 3.89
N ASP A 228 5.39 -1.29 2.89
CA ASP A 228 6.54 -2.16 2.96
C ASP A 228 7.76 -1.52 2.30
N MET A 229 8.92 -1.58 2.97
CA MET A 229 10.16 -0.95 2.49
C MET A 229 10.01 0.50 2.02
N VAL A 230 9.47 1.36 2.91
CA VAL A 230 9.13 2.77 2.59
C VAL A 230 10.09 3.79 3.18
N GLY A 231 11.28 3.38 3.60
CA GLY A 231 12.25 4.24 4.27
C GLY A 231 13.62 4.33 3.59
N GLY A 232 13.87 3.56 2.53
CA GLY A 232 15.17 3.48 1.86
C GLY A 232 15.58 4.79 1.18
N ARG A 233 16.88 5.08 1.21
CA ARG A 233 17.46 6.24 0.52
C ARG A 233 17.33 6.06 -0.99
N GLY A 234 16.70 7.02 -1.66
CA GLY A 234 16.51 6.98 -3.10
C GLY A 234 15.34 6.12 -3.56
N ALA A 235 14.56 5.57 -2.62
CA ALA A 235 13.41 4.74 -2.93
C ALA A 235 12.41 5.45 -3.85
N THR A 236 11.87 4.69 -4.81
CA THR A 236 10.78 5.13 -5.68
C THR A 236 9.65 4.12 -5.64
N PHE A 237 8.42 4.66 -5.61
CA PHE A 237 7.19 3.87 -5.51
C PHE A 237 6.45 3.92 -6.84
N TYR A 238 6.35 2.77 -7.48
CA TYR A 238 5.58 2.58 -8.70
C TYR A 238 4.18 2.07 -8.36
N ARG A 239 3.26 2.17 -9.29
CA ARG A 239 1.91 1.61 -9.15
C ARG A 239 1.99 0.09 -9.25
N GLU A 240 2.12 -0.59 -8.10
CA GLU A 240 2.31 -2.04 -8.02
C GLU A 240 1.16 -2.80 -8.71
N GLY A 241 1.50 -3.86 -9.45
CA GLY A 241 0.59 -4.54 -10.36
C GLY A 241 -0.61 -5.21 -9.70
N GLY A 242 -0.43 -5.85 -8.54
CA GLY A 242 -1.53 -6.42 -7.74
C GLY A 242 -2.45 -5.33 -7.21
N SER A 243 -1.89 -4.24 -6.69
CA SER A 243 -2.64 -3.05 -6.25
C SER A 243 -3.48 -2.45 -7.37
N MET A 244 -2.91 -2.36 -8.59
CA MET A 244 -3.63 -1.89 -9.78
C MET A 244 -4.76 -2.83 -10.18
N GLN A 245 -4.58 -4.14 -10.00
CA GLN A 245 -5.62 -5.13 -10.30
C GLN A 245 -6.79 -5.06 -9.32
N TYR A 246 -6.52 -4.95 -8.01
CA TYR A 246 -7.53 -5.05 -6.97
C TYR A 246 -8.14 -3.71 -6.56
N ALA A 247 -7.33 -2.65 -6.53
CA ALA A 247 -7.71 -1.37 -5.90
C ALA A 247 -7.22 -0.13 -6.67
N LYS A 248 -7.28 -0.15 -8.01
CA LYS A 248 -6.79 0.91 -8.90
C LYS A 248 -7.19 2.33 -8.45
N LYS A 249 -8.45 2.54 -8.04
CA LYS A 249 -8.92 3.85 -7.58
C LYS A 249 -8.22 4.34 -6.30
N VAL A 250 -7.78 3.41 -5.45
CA VAL A 250 -7.01 3.74 -4.25
C VAL A 250 -5.58 4.09 -4.64
N VAL A 251 -4.97 3.35 -5.59
CA VAL A 251 -3.66 3.71 -6.14
C VAL A 251 -3.70 5.12 -6.73
N GLU A 252 -4.66 5.42 -7.62
CA GLU A 252 -4.81 6.75 -8.21
C GLU A 252 -4.93 7.83 -7.13
N LYS A 253 -5.81 7.64 -6.13
CA LYS A 253 -5.98 8.57 -5.01
C LYS A 253 -4.66 8.85 -4.27
N VAL A 254 -3.88 7.81 -3.96
CA VAL A 254 -2.64 7.94 -3.19
C VAL A 254 -1.54 8.59 -4.02
N TRP A 255 -1.36 8.21 -5.29
CA TRP A 255 -0.36 8.83 -6.17
C TRP A 255 -0.68 10.30 -6.45
N ASP A 256 -1.96 10.64 -6.69
CA ASP A 256 -2.39 12.03 -6.81
C ASP A 256 -2.11 12.84 -5.55
N ALA A 257 -2.37 12.28 -4.36
CA ALA A 257 -2.05 12.90 -3.08
C ALA A 257 -0.54 13.12 -2.92
N GLY A 258 0.30 12.16 -3.33
CA GLY A 258 1.76 12.29 -3.34
C GLY A 258 2.23 13.44 -4.24
N HIS A 259 1.67 13.56 -5.43
CA HIS A 259 1.98 14.64 -6.38
C HIS A 259 1.52 16.00 -5.86
N ILE A 260 0.29 16.10 -5.33
CA ILE A 260 -0.24 17.34 -4.74
C ILE A 260 0.59 17.77 -3.54
N SER A 261 1.12 16.83 -2.77
CA SER A 261 1.98 17.08 -1.61
C SER A 261 3.43 17.43 -1.98
N GLY A 262 3.78 17.45 -3.28
CA GLY A 262 5.11 17.83 -3.77
C GLY A 262 6.13 16.69 -3.82
N PHE A 263 5.69 15.42 -3.79
CA PHE A 263 6.53 14.22 -3.74
C PHE A 263 6.53 13.40 -5.04
N SER A 264 6.33 14.07 -6.19
CA SER A 264 6.28 13.39 -7.51
C SER A 264 7.55 12.58 -7.84
N GLN A 265 8.70 12.94 -7.27
CA GLN A 265 9.96 12.22 -7.44
C GLN A 265 9.99 10.87 -6.72
N TYR A 266 9.12 10.66 -5.72
CA TYR A 266 8.97 9.38 -5.02
C TYR A 266 7.83 8.53 -5.62
N PHE A 267 6.69 9.16 -5.96
CA PHE A 267 5.50 8.48 -6.48
C PHE A 267 5.48 8.51 -8.02
N ILE A 268 5.99 7.46 -8.63
CA ILE A 268 6.19 7.38 -10.08
C ILE A 268 4.91 6.91 -10.79
N ASN A 269 4.48 7.64 -11.83
CA ASN A 269 3.26 7.34 -12.60
C ASN A 269 3.44 6.20 -13.63
N GLN A 270 4.15 5.15 -13.23
CA GLN A 270 4.33 3.94 -14.02
C GLN A 270 3.92 2.73 -13.19
N THR A 271 3.59 1.63 -13.84
CA THR A 271 3.21 0.38 -13.17
C THR A 271 4.43 -0.52 -13.09
N SER A 272 4.68 -1.10 -11.91
CA SER A 272 5.64 -2.19 -11.71
C SER A 272 4.97 -3.56 -11.88
N PRO A 273 5.73 -4.65 -11.99
CA PRO A 273 5.18 -6.00 -11.84
C PRO A 273 4.40 -6.15 -10.54
N GLY A 274 3.50 -7.14 -10.47
CA GLY A 274 2.81 -7.49 -9.22
C GLY A 274 3.70 -8.38 -8.35
N ILE A 275 3.58 -8.22 -7.04
CA ILE A 275 4.24 -9.06 -6.04
C ILE A 275 3.22 -9.75 -5.14
N THR A 276 3.65 -10.82 -4.47
CA THR A 276 2.88 -11.43 -3.36
C THR A 276 3.33 -10.78 -2.07
N ASP A 277 2.37 -10.15 -1.38
CA ASP A 277 2.57 -9.48 -0.11
C ASP A 277 1.22 -9.43 0.63
N ASP A 278 1.18 -8.97 1.87
CA ASP A 278 0.01 -8.95 2.77
C ASP A 278 -1.25 -8.38 2.10
N HIS A 279 -1.13 -7.35 1.27
CA HIS A 279 -2.26 -6.75 0.57
C HIS A 279 -3.01 -7.73 -0.33
N ILE A 280 -2.33 -8.73 -0.91
CA ILE A 280 -2.96 -9.73 -1.77
C ILE A 280 -3.96 -10.57 -0.98
N PHE A 281 -3.60 -11.00 0.23
CA PHE A 281 -4.48 -11.80 1.09
C PHE A 281 -5.64 -10.97 1.64
N VAL A 282 -5.39 -9.70 1.99
CA VAL A 282 -6.44 -8.76 2.42
C VAL A 282 -7.45 -8.53 1.29
N ASN A 283 -7.01 -8.33 0.06
CA ASN A 283 -7.89 -8.20 -1.11
C ASN A 283 -8.67 -9.49 -1.37
N ARG A 284 -7.93 -10.62 -1.44
CA ARG A 284 -8.50 -11.88 -1.88
C ARG A 284 -9.44 -12.50 -0.86
N ASP A 285 -9.04 -12.50 0.43
CA ASP A 285 -9.71 -13.28 1.47
C ASP A 285 -10.57 -12.38 2.38
N ALA A 286 -10.07 -11.20 2.80
CA ALA A 286 -10.85 -10.26 3.61
C ALA A 286 -11.83 -9.40 2.78
N LYS A 287 -11.67 -9.33 1.45
CA LYS A 287 -12.49 -8.55 0.53
C LYS A 287 -12.45 -7.04 0.82
N ILE A 288 -11.30 -6.54 1.25
CA ILE A 288 -11.05 -5.11 1.47
C ILE A 288 -10.09 -4.64 0.37
N PRO A 289 -10.48 -3.66 -0.48
CA PRO A 289 -9.57 -3.11 -1.48
C PRO A 289 -8.33 -2.52 -0.80
N MET A 290 -7.16 -3.13 -0.97
CA MET A 290 -5.92 -2.70 -0.34
C MET A 290 -4.81 -2.59 -1.38
N ILE A 291 -4.05 -1.50 -1.30
CA ILE A 291 -2.86 -1.27 -2.12
C ILE A 291 -1.59 -1.49 -1.30
N ASN A 292 -0.48 -1.69 -1.99
CA ASN A 292 0.85 -1.67 -1.41
C ASN A 292 1.63 -0.44 -1.89
N ILE A 293 2.23 0.31 -0.98
CA ILE A 293 3.29 1.27 -1.26
C ILE A 293 4.58 0.54 -0.91
N VAL A 294 5.30 0.15 -1.95
CA VAL A 294 6.53 -0.64 -1.82
C VAL A 294 7.57 -0.11 -2.81
N GLU A 295 8.83 -0.10 -2.39
CA GLU A 295 9.93 0.29 -3.27
C GLU A 295 10.04 -0.65 -4.47
N TYR A 296 10.31 -0.07 -5.64
CA TYR A 296 10.63 -0.82 -6.85
C TYR A 296 11.87 -0.21 -7.51
N ASP A 297 12.89 -1.03 -7.72
CA ASP A 297 14.10 -0.65 -8.46
C ASP A 297 14.04 -1.16 -9.90
N PRO A 298 13.74 -0.30 -10.89
CA PRO A 298 13.69 -0.71 -12.30
C PRO A 298 15.08 -0.96 -12.93
N GLU A 299 16.15 -0.55 -12.24
CA GLU A 299 17.52 -0.69 -12.76
C GLU A 299 18.13 -2.06 -12.42
N ASP A 300 17.56 -2.80 -11.44
CA ASP A 300 17.98 -4.16 -11.13
C ASP A 300 17.04 -5.20 -11.76
N PRO A 301 17.43 -5.80 -12.92
CA PRO A 301 16.59 -6.80 -13.59
C PRO A 301 16.48 -8.14 -12.82
N ASN A 302 17.31 -8.35 -11.81
CA ASN A 302 17.34 -9.59 -11.03
C ASN A 302 16.61 -9.47 -9.68
N SER A 303 16.25 -8.26 -9.29
CA SER A 303 15.54 -7.97 -8.06
C SER A 303 14.38 -7.03 -8.32
N TYR A 304 13.25 -7.22 -7.63
CA TYR A 304 12.17 -6.25 -7.62
C TYR A 304 12.53 -5.05 -6.75
N PHE A 305 13.24 -5.31 -5.68
CA PHE A 305 13.56 -4.36 -4.62
C PHE A 305 15.00 -3.85 -4.73
N GLY A 306 15.35 -2.83 -3.96
CA GLY A 306 16.72 -2.34 -3.87
C GLY A 306 17.71 -3.42 -3.41
N SER A 307 18.98 -3.26 -3.75
CA SER A 307 20.07 -4.23 -3.52
C SER A 307 20.34 -4.56 -2.04
N TYR A 308 19.72 -3.84 -1.10
CA TYR A 308 19.81 -4.08 0.35
C TYR A 308 18.82 -5.17 0.83
N HIS A 309 17.78 -5.45 0.05
CA HIS A 309 16.71 -6.37 0.42
C HIS A 309 17.25 -7.75 0.79
N HIS A 310 16.88 -8.25 1.97
CA HIS A 310 17.36 -9.50 2.56
C HIS A 310 18.89 -9.61 2.69
N THR A 311 19.56 -8.48 2.97
CA THR A 311 21.00 -8.43 3.22
C THR A 311 21.33 -7.70 4.53
N GLN A 312 22.59 -7.80 4.98
CA GLN A 312 23.09 -7.06 6.14
C GLN A 312 23.08 -5.53 5.95
N ASN A 313 22.80 -5.05 4.73
CA ASN A 313 22.71 -3.63 4.41
C ASN A 313 21.33 -3.03 4.74
N ASP A 314 20.34 -3.84 5.03
CA ASP A 314 19.05 -3.32 5.56
C ASP A 314 19.17 -2.97 7.04
N ASN A 315 19.79 -1.84 7.30
CA ASN A 315 20.07 -1.30 8.63
C ASN A 315 19.76 0.21 8.68
N MET A 316 20.00 0.85 9.82
CA MET A 316 19.66 2.27 10.03
C MET A 316 20.41 3.26 9.10
N ASP A 317 21.54 2.88 8.52
CA ASP A 317 22.29 3.73 7.58
C ASP A 317 21.56 3.88 6.23
N LEU A 318 20.70 2.92 5.90
CA LEU A 318 19.85 2.96 4.71
C LEU A 318 18.73 3.98 4.85
N ILE A 319 18.22 4.20 6.07
CA ILE A 319 16.97 4.95 6.30
C ILE A 319 17.15 6.44 6.02
N ASP A 320 16.29 6.96 5.14
CA ASP A 320 16.24 8.35 4.72
C ASP A 320 14.97 9.06 5.21
N LYS A 321 15.15 10.16 5.92
CA LYS A 321 14.04 10.95 6.46
C LYS A 321 13.20 11.64 5.38
N GLY A 322 13.77 11.93 4.23
CA GLY A 322 13.07 12.50 3.08
C GLY A 322 12.05 11.51 2.52
N THR A 323 12.46 10.24 2.38
CA THR A 323 11.56 9.14 1.95
C THR A 323 10.44 8.93 2.96
N LEU A 324 10.76 8.85 4.27
CA LEU A 324 9.75 8.73 5.32
C LEU A 324 8.75 9.90 5.31
N LYS A 325 9.26 11.14 5.10
CA LYS A 325 8.42 12.35 4.98
C LYS A 325 7.48 12.25 3.78
N ALA A 326 7.99 11.82 2.63
CA ALA A 326 7.21 11.71 1.40
C ALA A 326 6.03 10.75 1.59
N VAL A 327 6.27 9.56 2.12
CA VAL A 327 5.20 8.56 2.34
C VAL A 327 4.25 9.03 3.44
N GLY A 328 4.75 9.42 4.59
CA GLY A 328 3.91 9.79 5.73
C GLY A 328 3.03 11.02 5.45
N GLN A 329 3.57 12.06 4.82
CA GLN A 329 2.79 13.25 4.47
C GLN A 329 1.74 12.96 3.39
N THR A 330 2.05 12.10 2.43
CA THR A 330 1.09 11.65 1.42
C THR A 330 -0.09 10.93 2.08
N LEU A 331 0.17 10.02 3.01
CA LEU A 331 -0.89 9.33 3.75
C LEU A 331 -1.72 10.27 4.61
N LEU A 332 -1.12 11.23 5.29
CA LEU A 332 -1.87 12.26 6.02
C LEU A 332 -2.75 13.09 5.07
N HIS A 333 -2.24 13.46 3.89
CA HIS A 333 -3.06 14.12 2.88
C HIS A 333 -4.29 13.27 2.50
N VAL A 334 -4.11 11.99 2.24
CA VAL A 334 -5.20 11.05 1.94
C VAL A 334 -6.20 10.99 3.10
N ILE A 335 -5.73 10.77 4.33
CA ILE A 335 -6.56 10.61 5.53
C ILE A 335 -7.44 11.84 5.81
N TYR A 336 -6.87 13.04 5.73
CA TYR A 336 -7.57 14.28 6.09
C TYR A 336 -8.45 14.84 4.97
N ASN A 337 -8.30 14.34 3.74
CA ASN A 337 -9.13 14.71 2.59
C ASN A 337 -10.14 13.63 2.18
N GLU A 338 -10.35 12.64 3.03
CA GLU A 338 -11.33 11.58 2.81
C GLU A 338 -12.79 12.02 2.90
#